data_33b7ca35ffaa3832c6c9a20186ce38e1
#
_entry.id   33b7ca35ffaa3832c6c9a20186ce38e1
#
_cell.length_a   1.000
_cell.length_b   1.000
_cell.length_c   1.000
_cell.angle_alpha   90.00
_cell.angle_beta   90.00
_cell.angle_gamma   90.00
#
_symmetry.space_group_name_H-M   'P 1'
#
loop_
_entity.id
_entity.type
_entity.pdbx_description
1 polymer ?
#
loop_
_entity_poly.entity_id
_entity_poly.type
_entity_poly.pdbx_seq_one_letter_code
_entity_poly.pdbx_strand_id
1 'polypeptide(L)'
;MIELLFLLLPIAAAYGWYMGRRSATQNQRDQKQQLSEQYVAGLNYLLSDQADKAVDLFIDMIEVDNDTIDTHMALGSLFRRRGEVDRAIKIHQNILERSQISQEQYNIAALELARDFTAAGLLDRAEDLYKSIAGTKSHGEQATQELVSIYQQLKDWKQAIFYAERLSIDANTARIIAQFYCELAEESKGVGSDVKVKFLKKALKVDACCVRASIMLGQLHSEQGHWQQAIEHFQHVVEQDIELVTEVIKPLSECYQRLDMEGQFQHFLIHAVEKGAGASAVIVLAELLKKQGLEKDAETLELGQLRRFPSLKGFFHYMEYHVARIVEPEARSSLATLQKLVGQQLSIKPKYRCQSCGFSSNILQWQCPSCKSWGETKPVRGLDGE
;
A
#
# COMPACT_ATOMS: atom_id res chain seq x y z
N MET A 1 -11.79 15.17 89.53
CA MET A 1 -12.67 14.48 88.51
C MET A 1 -12.48 15.01 87.08
N ILE A 2 -12.12 16.30 86.91
CA ILE A 2 -11.94 16.87 85.55
C ILE A 2 -10.66 16.40 84.88
N GLU A 3 -9.61 16.10 85.65
CA GLU A 3 -8.34 15.60 85.08
C GLU A 3 -8.39 14.21 84.48
N LEU A 4 -9.30 13.37 84.97
CA LEU A 4 -9.53 12.01 84.37
C LEU A 4 -10.24 12.05 83.04
N LEU A 5 -11.00 13.14 82.77
CA LEU A 5 -11.65 13.34 81.47
C LEU A 5 -10.65 13.68 80.33
N PHE A 6 -9.54 14.34 80.70
CA PHE A 6 -8.46 14.64 79.72
C PHE A 6 -7.68 13.40 79.25
N LEU A 7 -7.64 12.32 80.04
CA LEU A 7 -7.07 11.04 79.65
C LEU A 7 -7.88 10.28 78.59
N LEU A 8 -9.15 10.62 78.42
CA LEU A 8 -10.00 10.00 77.38
C LEU A 8 -9.83 10.65 76.01
N LEU A 9 -9.28 11.88 75.92
CA LEU A 9 -9.02 12.60 74.66
C LEU A 9 -8.07 11.84 73.72
N PRO A 10 -6.90 11.35 74.12
CA PRO A 10 -5.98 10.63 73.25
C PRO A 10 -6.58 9.27 72.79
N ILE A 11 -7.37 8.62 73.66
CA ILE A 11 -8.06 7.38 73.31
C ILE A 11 -9.13 7.60 72.28
N ALA A 12 -9.96 8.68 72.41
CA ALA A 12 -10.95 9.06 71.47
C ALA A 12 -10.32 9.51 70.11
N ALA A 13 -9.21 10.23 70.15
CA ALA A 13 -8.46 10.60 68.96
C ALA A 13 -7.87 9.37 68.24
N ALA A 14 -7.26 8.46 68.95
CA ALA A 14 -6.72 7.22 68.39
C ALA A 14 -7.82 6.34 67.78
N TYR A 15 -8.96 6.23 68.46
CA TYR A 15 -10.11 5.49 67.97
C TYR A 15 -10.70 6.16 66.72
N GLY A 16 -10.87 7.47 66.73
CA GLY A 16 -11.33 8.24 65.55
C GLY A 16 -10.41 8.10 64.38
N TRP A 17 -9.07 8.16 64.59
CA TRP A 17 -8.07 7.95 63.54
C TRP A 17 -8.13 6.49 63.00
N TYR A 18 -8.22 5.50 63.87
CA TYR A 18 -8.33 4.08 63.48
C TYR A 18 -9.60 3.80 62.65
N MET A 19 -10.75 4.30 63.10
CA MET A 19 -12.04 4.16 62.40
C MET A 19 -12.03 4.93 61.06
N GLY A 20 -11.47 6.16 61.00
CA GLY A 20 -11.32 6.92 59.79
C GLY A 20 -10.45 6.22 58.74
N ARG A 21 -9.32 5.63 59.18
CA ARG A 21 -8.43 4.89 58.31
C ARG A 21 -9.07 3.55 57.81
N ARG A 22 -9.83 2.85 58.65
CA ARG A 22 -10.54 1.64 58.31
C ARG A 22 -11.69 1.94 57.34
N SER A 23 -12.45 3.02 57.56
CA SER A 23 -13.52 3.45 56.64
C SER A 23 -12.99 3.86 55.28
N ALA A 24 -11.85 4.59 55.21
CA ALA A 24 -11.21 4.97 53.97
C ALA A 24 -10.74 3.76 53.15
N THR A 25 -10.11 2.77 53.81
CA THR A 25 -9.67 1.52 53.13
C THR A 25 -10.83 0.65 52.68
N GLN A 26 -11.93 0.67 53.43
CA GLN A 26 -13.15 -0.11 53.09
C GLN A 26 -13.85 0.57 51.91
N ASN A 27 -14.02 1.88 51.87
CA ASN A 27 -14.58 2.61 50.75
C ASN A 27 -13.75 2.39 49.46
N GLN A 28 -12.42 2.36 49.53
CA GLN A 28 -11.58 2.07 48.37
C GLN A 28 -11.76 0.63 47.84
N ARG A 29 -11.97 -0.34 48.74
CA ARG A 29 -12.24 -1.74 48.34
C ARG A 29 -13.61 -1.88 47.69
N ASP A 30 -14.63 -1.23 48.30
CA ASP A 30 -16.00 -1.29 47.81
C ASP A 30 -16.11 -0.59 46.44
N GLN A 31 -15.43 0.54 46.22
CA GLN A 31 -15.32 1.19 44.92
C GLN A 31 -14.64 0.31 43.86
N LYS A 32 -13.50 -0.32 44.20
CA LYS A 32 -12.81 -1.23 43.26
C LYS A 32 -13.65 -2.44 42.90
N GLN A 33 -14.41 -2.98 43.83
CA GLN A 33 -15.28 -4.13 43.58
C GLN A 33 -16.49 -3.72 42.73
N GLN A 34 -17.10 -2.58 43.00
CA GLN A 34 -18.20 -2.04 42.21
C GLN A 34 -17.78 -1.71 40.78
N LEU A 35 -16.57 -1.17 40.60
CA LEU A 35 -15.98 -0.90 39.27
C LEU A 35 -15.77 -2.21 38.49
N SER A 36 -15.28 -3.26 39.13
CA SER A 36 -15.08 -4.56 38.53
C SER A 36 -16.41 -5.22 38.10
N GLU A 37 -17.44 -5.10 38.90
CA GLU A 37 -18.78 -5.64 38.60
C GLU A 37 -19.44 -4.89 37.41
N GLN A 38 -19.33 -3.58 37.38
CA GLN A 38 -19.82 -2.75 36.26
C GLN A 38 -19.05 -3.05 34.96
N TYR A 39 -17.75 -3.31 35.05
CA TYR A 39 -16.92 -3.68 33.92
C TYR A 39 -17.35 -5.02 33.30
N VAL A 40 -17.57 -6.03 34.15
CA VAL A 40 -18.07 -7.33 33.71
C VAL A 40 -19.48 -7.20 33.12
N ALA A 41 -20.34 -6.35 33.69
CA ALA A 41 -21.67 -6.07 33.14
C ALA A 41 -21.57 -5.42 31.75
N GLY A 42 -20.66 -4.45 31.55
CA GLY A 42 -20.40 -3.82 30.26
C GLY A 42 -19.91 -4.80 29.19
N LEU A 43 -18.99 -5.69 29.55
CA LEU A 43 -18.54 -6.76 28.67
C LEU A 43 -19.68 -7.73 28.30
N ASN A 44 -20.53 -8.08 29.26
CA ASN A 44 -21.70 -8.92 29.01
C ASN A 44 -22.70 -8.26 28.07
N TYR A 45 -22.92 -6.93 28.16
CA TYR A 45 -23.74 -6.19 27.19
C TYR A 45 -23.11 -6.23 25.78
N LEU A 46 -21.79 -6.11 25.65
CA LEU A 46 -21.11 -6.23 24.35
C LEU A 46 -21.28 -7.65 23.76
N LEU A 47 -21.16 -8.69 24.61
CA LEU A 47 -21.32 -10.08 24.17
C LEU A 47 -22.79 -10.43 23.85
N SER A 48 -23.75 -9.70 24.43
CA SER A 48 -25.19 -9.90 24.22
C SER A 48 -25.77 -9.01 23.11
N ASP A 49 -24.95 -8.40 22.29
CA ASP A 49 -25.31 -7.49 21.18
C ASP A 49 -26.10 -6.25 21.61
N GLN A 50 -25.99 -5.85 22.89
CA GLN A 50 -26.57 -4.63 23.46
C GLN A 50 -25.50 -3.52 23.58
N ALA A 51 -24.85 -3.22 22.46
CA ALA A 51 -23.69 -2.33 22.41
C ALA A 51 -23.98 -0.93 22.98
N ASP A 52 -25.22 -0.40 22.81
CA ASP A 52 -25.62 0.92 23.33
C ASP A 52 -25.53 1.00 24.84
N LYS A 53 -26.06 -0.01 25.53
CA LYS A 53 -26.02 -0.06 27.00
C LYS A 53 -24.61 -0.26 27.56
N ALA A 54 -23.78 -1.00 26.82
CA ALA A 54 -22.38 -1.16 27.18
C ALA A 54 -21.64 0.20 27.12
N VAL A 55 -21.88 0.98 26.05
CA VAL A 55 -21.25 2.30 25.86
C VAL A 55 -21.66 3.27 26.96
N ASP A 56 -22.95 3.38 27.24
CA ASP A 56 -23.44 4.28 28.29
C ASP A 56 -22.81 3.93 29.64
N LEU A 57 -22.77 2.63 29.97
CA LEU A 57 -22.15 2.17 31.21
C LEU A 57 -20.65 2.46 31.25
N PHE A 58 -19.94 2.25 30.14
CA PHE A 58 -18.49 2.53 30.09
C PHE A 58 -18.19 4.04 30.10
N ILE A 59 -19.04 4.88 29.51
CA ILE A 59 -18.92 6.36 29.60
C ILE A 59 -19.11 6.79 31.04
N ASP A 60 -20.13 6.28 31.75
CA ASP A 60 -20.36 6.60 33.16
C ASP A 60 -19.19 6.15 34.05
N MET A 61 -18.56 5.01 33.73
CA MET A 61 -17.35 4.54 34.42
C MET A 61 -16.10 5.41 34.18
N ILE A 62 -16.04 6.13 33.03
CA ILE A 62 -14.90 6.98 32.67
C ILE A 62 -14.73 8.13 33.70
N GLU A 63 -15.77 8.57 34.37
CA GLU A 63 -15.67 9.63 35.39
C GLU A 63 -14.92 9.21 36.66
N VAL A 64 -14.65 7.91 36.83
CA VAL A 64 -14.31 7.37 38.19
C VAL A 64 -12.83 7.07 38.43
N ASP A 65 -11.97 6.70 37.45
CA ASP A 65 -10.58 6.35 37.82
C ASP A 65 -9.53 6.40 36.69
N ASN A 66 -8.28 6.83 37.04
CA ASN A 66 -7.11 6.84 36.13
C ASN A 66 -6.60 5.43 35.78
N ASP A 67 -6.85 4.43 36.61
CA ASP A 67 -6.39 3.04 36.43
C ASP A 67 -7.12 2.31 35.25
N THR A 68 -8.17 2.92 34.68
CA THR A 68 -8.99 2.31 33.61
C THR A 68 -8.73 2.89 32.22
N ILE A 69 -7.80 3.83 32.06
CA ILE A 69 -7.50 4.51 30.77
C ILE A 69 -7.17 3.50 29.67
N ASP A 70 -6.27 2.54 29.93
CA ASP A 70 -5.84 1.55 28.95
C ASP A 70 -7.01 0.67 28.46
N THR A 71 -7.94 0.39 29.36
CA THR A 71 -9.13 -0.39 29.05
C THR A 71 -10.10 0.39 28.15
N HIS A 72 -10.27 1.68 28.42
CA HIS A 72 -11.11 2.56 27.59
C HIS A 72 -10.47 2.80 26.21
N MET A 73 -9.14 2.88 26.15
CA MET A 73 -8.42 2.92 24.88
C MET A 73 -8.64 1.66 24.03
N ALA A 74 -8.56 0.48 24.67
CA ALA A 74 -8.86 -0.78 24.01
C ALA A 74 -10.31 -0.85 23.53
N LEU A 75 -11.25 -0.35 24.35
CA LEU A 75 -12.68 -0.31 24.02
C LEU A 75 -12.96 0.61 22.85
N GLY A 76 -12.42 1.82 22.83
CA GLY A 76 -12.54 2.75 21.70
C GLY A 76 -12.02 2.13 20.39
N SER A 77 -10.83 1.49 20.46
CA SER A 77 -10.27 0.77 19.33
C SER A 77 -11.16 -0.39 18.84
N LEU A 78 -11.85 -1.08 19.77
CA LEU A 78 -12.81 -2.13 19.42
C LEU A 78 -14.01 -1.57 18.67
N PHE A 79 -14.60 -0.45 19.14
CA PHE A 79 -15.71 0.22 18.46
C PHE A 79 -15.32 0.66 17.05
N ARG A 80 -14.13 1.26 16.87
CA ARG A 80 -13.62 1.61 15.54
C ARG A 80 -13.56 0.39 14.61
N ARG A 81 -13.05 -0.76 15.09
CA ARG A 81 -12.98 -2.00 14.30
C ARG A 81 -14.36 -2.56 13.94
N ARG A 82 -15.38 -2.31 14.75
CA ARG A 82 -16.78 -2.67 14.46
C ARG A 82 -17.49 -1.68 13.53
N GLY A 83 -16.84 -0.59 13.15
CA GLY A 83 -17.43 0.48 12.34
C GLY A 83 -18.23 1.51 13.13
N GLU A 84 -18.26 1.41 14.45
CA GLU A 84 -18.97 2.31 15.38
C GLU A 84 -18.10 3.52 15.73
N VAL A 85 -17.68 4.27 14.69
CA VAL A 85 -16.62 5.28 14.79
C VAL A 85 -16.99 6.44 15.70
N ASP A 86 -18.26 6.88 15.68
CA ASP A 86 -18.74 7.98 16.54
C ASP A 86 -18.56 7.67 18.04
N ARG A 87 -18.74 6.42 18.42
CA ARG A 87 -18.54 5.95 19.80
C ARG A 87 -17.06 5.93 20.17
N ALA A 88 -16.23 5.44 19.25
CA ALA A 88 -14.77 5.47 19.43
C ALA A 88 -14.26 6.89 19.65
N ILE A 89 -14.70 7.84 18.82
CA ILE A 89 -14.37 9.27 18.93
C ILE A 89 -14.72 9.80 20.34
N LYS A 90 -15.96 9.56 20.80
CA LYS A 90 -16.40 10.03 22.13
C LYS A 90 -15.51 9.49 23.25
N ILE A 91 -15.17 8.20 23.22
CA ILE A 91 -14.35 7.56 24.24
C ILE A 91 -12.94 8.18 24.25
N HIS A 92 -12.28 8.28 23.10
CA HIS A 92 -10.91 8.81 23.03
C HIS A 92 -10.87 10.32 23.31
N GLN A 93 -11.89 11.10 22.91
CA GLN A 93 -12.01 12.52 23.28
C GLN A 93 -12.13 12.70 24.79
N ASN A 94 -13.00 11.94 25.46
CA ASN A 94 -13.16 12.00 26.92
C ASN A 94 -11.85 11.69 27.65
N ILE A 95 -11.00 10.80 27.13
CA ILE A 95 -9.69 10.53 27.70
C ILE A 95 -8.79 11.76 27.58
N LEU A 96 -8.77 12.44 26.41
CA LEU A 96 -7.91 13.62 26.16
C LEU A 96 -8.33 14.86 26.98
N GLU A 97 -9.61 14.99 27.33
CA GLU A 97 -10.14 16.11 28.11
C GLU A 97 -9.78 16.03 29.60
N ARG A 98 -9.21 14.93 30.05
CA ARG A 98 -8.83 14.75 31.46
C ARG A 98 -7.58 15.53 31.81
N SER A 99 -7.60 16.18 32.99
CA SER A 99 -6.50 17.01 33.50
C SER A 99 -5.33 16.23 34.08
N GLN A 100 -5.47 14.92 34.33
CA GLN A 100 -4.49 14.11 35.10
C GLN A 100 -3.94 12.90 34.29
N ILE A 101 -3.79 13.05 32.97
CA ILE A 101 -3.13 12.03 32.14
C ILE A 101 -1.65 12.30 31.97
N SER A 102 -0.83 11.25 31.91
CA SER A 102 0.58 11.38 31.58
C SER A 102 0.76 11.79 30.10
N GLN A 103 1.91 12.41 29.77
CA GLN A 103 2.20 12.79 28.39
C GLN A 103 2.18 11.57 27.45
N GLU A 104 2.57 10.41 27.93
CA GLU A 104 2.54 9.18 27.13
C GLU A 104 1.11 8.71 26.87
N GLN A 105 0.26 8.70 27.89
CA GLN A 105 -1.17 8.39 27.73
C GLN A 105 -1.87 9.40 26.79
N TYR A 106 -1.53 10.68 26.92
CA TYR A 106 -2.02 11.72 26.00
C TYR A 106 -1.63 11.39 24.54
N ASN A 107 -0.36 11.08 24.29
CA ASN A 107 0.11 10.77 22.93
C ASN A 107 -0.59 9.53 22.35
N ILE A 108 -0.81 8.49 23.16
CA ILE A 108 -1.52 7.28 22.72
C ILE A 108 -2.99 7.60 22.43
N ALA A 109 -3.67 8.31 23.34
CA ALA A 109 -5.07 8.68 23.16
C ALA A 109 -5.27 9.59 21.93
N ALA A 110 -4.36 10.56 21.72
CA ALA A 110 -4.38 11.42 20.55
C ALA A 110 -4.13 10.64 19.25
N LEU A 111 -3.23 9.64 19.27
CA LEU A 111 -2.99 8.76 18.13
C LEU A 111 -4.25 7.93 17.79
N GLU A 112 -4.90 7.36 18.81
CA GLU A 112 -6.12 6.57 18.62
C GLU A 112 -7.30 7.43 18.15
N LEU A 113 -7.47 8.64 18.70
CA LEU A 113 -8.49 9.60 18.25
C LEU A 113 -8.24 10.05 16.80
N ALA A 114 -6.96 10.27 16.41
CA ALA A 114 -6.64 10.60 15.05
C ALA A 114 -6.99 9.46 14.07
N ARG A 115 -6.79 8.20 14.50
CA ARG A 115 -7.24 7.02 13.75
C ARG A 115 -8.75 6.92 13.62
N ASP A 116 -9.49 7.31 14.69
CA ASP A 116 -10.95 7.37 14.63
C ASP A 116 -11.42 8.43 13.63
N PHE A 117 -10.81 9.63 13.64
CA PHE A 117 -11.11 10.67 12.67
C PHE A 117 -10.78 10.23 11.24
N THR A 118 -9.67 9.50 11.04
CA THR A 118 -9.33 8.91 9.74
C THR A 118 -10.40 7.92 9.28
N ALA A 119 -10.86 7.04 10.18
CA ALA A 119 -11.93 6.07 9.91
C ALA A 119 -13.28 6.75 9.63
N ALA A 120 -13.55 7.90 10.26
CA ALA A 120 -14.74 8.72 10.00
C ALA A 120 -14.64 9.57 8.72
N GLY A 121 -13.48 9.60 8.04
CA GLY A 121 -13.23 10.46 6.89
C GLY A 121 -12.97 11.93 7.24
N LEU A 122 -12.81 12.26 8.52
CA LEU A 122 -12.53 13.62 9.02
C LEU A 122 -11.01 13.90 8.95
N LEU A 123 -10.48 13.91 7.73
CA LEU A 123 -9.02 13.91 7.49
C LEU A 123 -8.34 15.15 8.04
N ASP A 124 -8.96 16.33 7.99
CA ASP A 124 -8.37 17.58 8.52
C ASP A 124 -8.12 17.47 10.03
N ARG A 125 -9.09 16.92 10.78
CA ARG A 125 -8.95 16.73 12.23
C ARG A 125 -7.90 15.66 12.56
N ALA A 126 -7.86 14.60 11.78
CA ALA A 126 -6.85 13.56 11.93
C ALA A 126 -5.45 14.12 11.69
N GLU A 127 -5.27 14.91 10.64
CA GLU A 127 -4.03 15.58 10.27
C GLU A 127 -3.48 16.44 11.40
N ASP A 128 -4.32 17.29 12.01
CA ASP A 128 -3.93 18.17 13.11
C ASP A 128 -3.41 17.37 14.32
N LEU A 129 -4.10 16.30 14.69
CA LEU A 129 -3.67 15.44 15.79
C LEU A 129 -2.38 14.69 15.46
N TYR A 130 -2.27 14.09 14.28
CA TYR A 130 -1.03 13.41 13.90
C TYR A 130 0.17 14.36 13.85
N LYS A 131 -0.02 15.61 13.37
CA LYS A 131 1.04 16.64 13.40
C LYS A 131 1.51 16.96 14.81
N SER A 132 0.59 17.02 15.78
CA SER A 132 0.94 17.29 17.18
C SER A 132 1.79 16.18 17.79
N ILE A 133 1.67 14.94 17.32
CA ILE A 133 2.37 13.76 17.83
C ILE A 133 3.64 13.45 17.04
N ALA A 134 3.71 13.83 15.76
CA ALA A 134 4.80 13.44 14.83
C ALA A 134 6.22 13.76 15.35
N GLY A 135 6.35 14.74 16.26
CA GLY A 135 7.64 15.08 16.91
C GLY A 135 7.98 14.26 18.15
N THR A 136 7.12 13.35 18.60
CA THR A 136 7.32 12.59 19.84
C THR A 136 8.19 11.34 19.61
N LYS A 137 8.96 10.94 20.64
CA LYS A 137 9.88 9.79 20.53
C LYS A 137 9.16 8.44 20.47
N SER A 138 8.02 8.30 21.16
CA SER A 138 7.33 7.02 21.29
C SER A 138 6.37 6.71 20.15
N HIS A 139 5.67 7.73 19.63
CA HIS A 139 4.60 7.53 18.63
C HIS A 139 4.77 8.39 17.37
N GLY A 140 5.84 9.19 17.30
CA GLY A 140 6.09 10.10 16.18
C GLY A 140 6.23 9.41 14.83
N GLU A 141 6.89 8.26 14.79
CA GLU A 141 7.04 7.48 13.56
C GLU A 141 5.69 6.95 13.05
N GLN A 142 4.84 6.41 13.95
CA GLN A 142 3.50 5.94 13.58
C GLN A 142 2.62 7.09 13.09
N ALA A 143 2.62 8.23 13.81
CA ALA A 143 1.87 9.41 13.38
C ALA A 143 2.35 9.94 12.02
N THR A 144 3.65 9.90 11.76
CA THR A 144 4.23 10.29 10.47
C THR A 144 3.81 9.34 9.34
N GLN A 145 3.76 8.03 9.59
CA GLN A 145 3.26 7.04 8.62
C GLN A 145 1.78 7.29 8.26
N GLU A 146 0.96 7.60 9.27
CA GLU A 146 -0.46 7.93 9.04
C GLU A 146 -0.62 9.24 8.26
N LEU A 147 0.22 10.28 8.52
CA LEU A 147 0.25 11.52 7.75
C LEU A 147 0.59 11.25 6.28
N VAL A 148 1.58 10.41 6.01
CA VAL A 148 1.90 10.00 4.62
C VAL A 148 0.69 9.35 3.96
N SER A 149 -0.04 8.48 4.67
CA SER A 149 -1.25 7.82 4.17
C SER A 149 -2.36 8.83 3.86
N ILE A 150 -2.61 9.81 4.74
CA ILE A 150 -3.59 10.89 4.52
C ILE A 150 -3.22 11.71 3.28
N TYR A 151 -1.99 12.18 3.17
CA TYR A 151 -1.57 13.00 2.03
C TYR A 151 -1.57 12.22 0.71
N GLN A 152 -1.26 10.92 0.77
CA GLN A 152 -1.43 10.03 -0.38
C GLN A 152 -2.91 9.92 -0.80
N GLN A 153 -3.84 9.83 0.15
CA GLN A 153 -5.27 9.79 -0.14
C GLN A 153 -5.79 11.13 -0.69
N LEU A 154 -5.29 12.24 -0.17
CA LEU A 154 -5.59 13.60 -0.65
C LEU A 154 -4.85 13.95 -1.96
N LYS A 155 -3.92 13.11 -2.41
CA LYS A 155 -3.00 13.33 -3.54
C LYS A 155 -2.11 14.57 -3.37
N ASP A 156 -1.86 15.02 -2.14
CA ASP A 156 -0.85 16.04 -1.88
C ASP A 156 0.54 15.37 -1.79
N TRP A 157 1.10 15.08 -2.96
CA TRP A 157 2.37 14.37 -3.08
C TRP A 157 3.55 15.14 -2.49
N LYS A 158 3.48 16.46 -2.44
CA LYS A 158 4.54 17.29 -1.82
C LYS A 158 4.60 17.06 -0.32
N GLN A 159 3.45 17.09 0.34
CA GLN A 159 3.37 16.80 1.77
C GLN A 159 3.65 15.32 2.06
N ALA A 160 3.16 14.42 1.21
CA ALA A 160 3.46 13.00 1.35
C ALA A 160 4.98 12.72 1.33
N ILE A 161 5.73 13.31 0.39
CA ILE A 161 7.19 13.21 0.31
C ILE A 161 7.84 13.83 1.56
N PHE A 162 7.41 15.06 1.96
CA PHE A 162 7.96 15.76 3.09
C PHE A 162 7.90 14.96 4.41
N TYR A 163 6.80 14.23 4.64
CA TYR A 163 6.66 13.36 5.80
C TYR A 163 7.33 12.01 5.60
N ALA A 164 7.27 11.42 4.40
CA ALA A 164 7.92 10.15 4.11
C ALA A 164 9.46 10.22 4.25
N GLU A 165 10.09 11.33 3.86
CA GLU A 165 11.53 11.55 4.03
C GLU A 165 11.98 11.68 5.50
N ARG A 166 11.04 11.83 6.45
CA ARG A 166 11.32 11.84 7.90
C ARG A 166 11.25 10.46 8.55
N LEU A 167 10.68 9.50 7.86
CA LEU A 167 10.70 8.11 8.30
C LEU A 167 12.08 7.50 8.09
N SER A 168 12.38 6.41 8.78
CA SER A 168 13.54 5.60 8.47
C SER A 168 13.45 5.10 7.03
N ILE A 169 14.42 5.51 6.19
CA ILE A 169 14.40 5.16 4.76
C ILE A 169 14.92 3.74 4.60
N ASP A 170 14.01 2.79 4.60
CA ASP A 170 14.24 1.43 4.10
C ASP A 170 13.93 1.34 2.59
N ALA A 171 14.18 0.18 1.99
CA ALA A 171 13.93 -0.05 0.57
C ALA A 171 12.46 0.14 0.18
N ASN A 172 11.52 -0.14 1.09
CA ASN A 172 10.09 0.04 0.83
C ASN A 172 9.69 1.52 0.85
N THR A 173 10.16 2.27 1.83
CA THR A 173 9.94 3.73 1.94
C THR A 173 10.54 4.45 0.74
N ALA A 174 11.76 4.09 0.32
CA ALA A 174 12.40 4.64 -0.87
C ALA A 174 11.56 4.41 -2.14
N ARG A 175 11.04 3.19 -2.32
CA ARG A 175 10.14 2.84 -3.43
C ARG A 175 8.89 3.71 -3.43
N ILE A 176 8.23 3.89 -2.28
CA ILE A 176 7.03 4.70 -2.14
C ILE A 176 7.31 6.17 -2.48
N ILE A 177 8.39 6.75 -1.96
CA ILE A 177 8.79 8.14 -2.25
C ILE A 177 9.06 8.31 -3.75
N ALA A 178 9.71 7.36 -4.40
CA ALA A 178 9.95 7.40 -5.84
C ALA A 178 8.63 7.43 -6.64
N GLN A 179 7.62 6.68 -6.22
CA GLN A 179 6.29 6.71 -6.84
C GLN A 179 5.61 8.09 -6.65
N PHE A 180 5.73 8.71 -5.47
CA PHE A 180 5.19 10.05 -5.25
C PHE A 180 5.85 11.10 -6.17
N TYR A 181 7.15 10.99 -6.43
CA TYR A 181 7.81 11.84 -7.43
C TYR A 181 7.29 11.58 -8.86
N CYS A 182 6.94 10.33 -9.21
CA CYS A 182 6.29 10.03 -10.47
C CYS A 182 4.89 10.67 -10.57
N GLU A 183 4.10 10.62 -9.49
CA GLU A 183 2.80 11.31 -9.44
C GLU A 183 2.93 12.81 -9.62
N LEU A 184 3.91 13.47 -8.95
CA LEU A 184 4.20 14.90 -9.17
C LEU A 184 4.55 15.22 -10.62
N ALA A 185 5.27 14.31 -11.28
CA ALA A 185 5.59 14.48 -12.69
C ALA A 185 4.34 14.38 -13.57
N GLU A 186 3.40 13.48 -13.26
CA GLU A 186 2.14 13.33 -13.99
C GLU A 186 1.19 14.52 -13.77
N GLU A 187 1.08 15.02 -12.53
CA GLU A 187 0.24 16.17 -12.21
C GLU A 187 0.73 17.47 -12.84
N SER A 188 2.02 17.56 -13.17
CA SER A 188 2.63 18.72 -13.80
C SER A 188 2.19 18.90 -15.27
N LYS A 189 0.89 18.65 -15.58
CA LYS A 189 0.30 18.85 -16.88
C LYS A 189 0.25 20.37 -17.18
N GLY A 190 0.91 20.79 -18.28
CA GLY A 190 0.98 22.22 -18.66
C GLY A 190 2.19 22.97 -18.10
N VAL A 191 2.96 22.37 -17.20
CA VAL A 191 4.28 22.87 -16.80
C VAL A 191 5.34 22.28 -17.73
N GLY A 192 6.37 23.04 -18.07
CA GLY A 192 7.40 22.60 -19.05
C GLY A 192 7.98 21.22 -18.74
N SER A 193 8.31 20.48 -19.79
CA SER A 193 8.86 19.11 -19.70
C SER A 193 10.08 19.00 -18.78
N ASP A 194 10.86 20.07 -18.62
CA ASP A 194 12.03 20.11 -17.73
C ASP A 194 11.68 19.88 -16.26
N VAL A 195 10.48 20.31 -15.81
CA VAL A 195 10.02 20.11 -14.45
C VAL A 195 9.69 18.63 -14.23
N LYS A 196 9.02 17.99 -15.20
CA LYS A 196 8.74 16.55 -15.16
C LYS A 196 10.02 15.74 -15.09
N VAL A 197 10.99 16.05 -15.94
CA VAL A 197 12.30 15.39 -15.96
C VAL A 197 13.01 15.53 -14.62
N LYS A 198 12.93 16.69 -13.96
CA LYS A 198 13.52 16.90 -12.62
C LYS A 198 12.88 15.99 -11.57
N PHE A 199 11.55 15.84 -11.56
CA PHE A 199 10.88 14.95 -10.61
C PHE A 199 11.23 13.49 -10.89
N LEU A 200 11.22 13.03 -12.13
CA LEU A 200 11.55 11.66 -12.50
C LEU A 200 13.02 11.31 -12.18
N LYS A 201 13.96 12.25 -12.40
CA LYS A 201 15.35 12.07 -11.97
C LYS A 201 15.49 11.99 -10.45
N LYS A 202 14.66 12.73 -9.69
CA LYS A 202 14.61 12.58 -8.23
C LYS A 202 14.06 11.22 -7.83
N ALA A 203 13.03 10.70 -8.50
CA ALA A 203 12.52 9.35 -8.28
C ALA A 203 13.63 8.31 -8.43
N LEU A 204 14.40 8.34 -9.54
CA LEU A 204 15.52 7.43 -9.78
C LEU A 204 16.70 7.62 -8.81
N LYS A 205 16.87 8.82 -8.25
CA LYS A 205 17.89 9.07 -7.22
C LYS A 205 17.52 8.44 -5.88
N VAL A 206 16.23 8.43 -5.55
CA VAL A 206 15.73 7.82 -4.30
C VAL A 206 15.64 6.30 -4.44
N ASP A 207 15.12 5.81 -5.56
CA ASP A 207 15.02 4.39 -5.89
C ASP A 207 15.49 4.16 -7.33
N ALA A 208 16.71 3.64 -7.49
CA ALA A 208 17.29 3.32 -8.80
C ALA A 208 16.49 2.24 -9.55
N CYS A 209 15.69 1.44 -8.84
CA CYS A 209 14.84 0.40 -9.40
C CYS A 209 13.43 0.88 -9.77
N CYS A 210 13.16 2.19 -9.75
CA CYS A 210 11.85 2.74 -10.10
C CYS A 210 11.59 2.65 -11.61
N VAL A 211 11.04 1.52 -12.07
CA VAL A 211 10.68 1.26 -13.48
C VAL A 211 9.75 2.34 -14.05
N ARG A 212 8.76 2.78 -13.28
CA ARG A 212 7.81 3.82 -13.73
C ARG A 212 8.54 5.09 -14.15
N ALA A 213 9.51 5.53 -13.35
CA ALA A 213 10.29 6.73 -13.69
C ALA A 213 11.10 6.56 -14.98
N SER A 214 11.70 5.40 -15.21
CA SER A 214 12.43 5.10 -16.45
C SER A 214 11.50 5.07 -17.66
N ILE A 215 10.33 4.44 -17.55
CA ILE A 215 9.34 4.42 -18.63
C ILE A 215 8.87 5.85 -18.95
N MET A 216 8.52 6.64 -17.94
CA MET A 216 8.05 8.01 -18.14
C MET A 216 9.13 8.93 -18.74
N LEU A 217 10.41 8.78 -18.34
CA LEU A 217 11.53 9.51 -18.96
C LEU A 217 11.71 9.10 -20.40
N GLY A 218 11.69 7.81 -20.70
CA GLY A 218 11.76 7.31 -22.07
C GLY A 218 10.65 7.86 -22.96
N GLN A 219 9.41 7.87 -22.46
CA GLN A 219 8.25 8.43 -23.16
C GLN A 219 8.42 9.94 -23.42
N LEU A 220 8.81 10.73 -22.40
CA LEU A 220 9.04 12.17 -22.55
C LEU A 220 10.12 12.49 -23.58
N HIS A 221 11.23 11.76 -23.55
CA HIS A 221 12.29 11.96 -24.54
C HIS A 221 11.86 11.53 -25.94
N SER A 222 11.09 10.44 -26.06
CA SER A 222 10.52 10.00 -27.34
C SER A 222 9.55 11.04 -27.94
N GLU A 223 8.66 11.63 -27.13
CA GLU A 223 7.75 12.71 -27.53
C GLU A 223 8.49 13.96 -28.02
N GLN A 224 9.68 14.22 -27.47
CA GLN A 224 10.56 15.33 -27.87
C GLN A 224 11.45 15.03 -29.09
N GLY A 225 11.41 13.81 -29.62
CA GLY A 225 12.29 13.36 -30.69
C GLY A 225 13.72 13.05 -30.26
N HIS A 226 13.99 12.98 -28.96
CA HIS A 226 15.29 12.62 -28.39
C HIS A 226 15.43 11.09 -28.27
N TRP A 227 15.38 10.40 -29.42
CA TRP A 227 15.26 8.94 -29.51
C TRP A 227 16.38 8.18 -28.78
N GLN A 228 17.64 8.67 -28.86
CA GLN A 228 18.76 8.03 -28.18
C GLN A 228 18.60 8.02 -26.66
N GLN A 229 18.18 9.15 -26.08
CA GLN A 229 17.94 9.27 -24.64
C GLN A 229 16.72 8.43 -24.22
N ALA A 230 15.70 8.35 -25.06
CA ALA A 230 14.55 7.49 -24.81
C ALA A 230 14.97 6.02 -24.74
N ILE A 231 15.82 5.56 -25.67
CA ILE A 231 16.38 4.18 -25.70
C ILE A 231 17.13 3.89 -24.40
N GLU A 232 18.01 4.78 -23.96
CA GLU A 232 18.76 4.62 -22.71
C GLU A 232 17.85 4.36 -21.51
N HIS A 233 16.80 5.16 -21.36
CA HIS A 233 15.84 5.00 -20.26
C HIS A 233 15.01 3.73 -20.37
N PHE A 234 14.55 3.36 -21.57
CA PHE A 234 13.80 2.13 -21.75
C PHE A 234 14.63 0.87 -21.54
N GLN A 235 15.92 0.88 -21.93
CA GLN A 235 16.83 -0.25 -21.71
C GLN A 235 17.06 -0.53 -20.23
N HIS A 236 17.09 0.51 -19.37
CA HIS A 236 17.24 0.34 -17.93
C HIS A 236 16.18 -0.55 -17.31
N VAL A 237 14.99 -0.64 -17.91
CA VAL A 237 13.88 -1.46 -17.39
C VAL A 237 14.27 -2.94 -17.29
N VAL A 238 15.11 -3.47 -18.17
CA VAL A 238 15.57 -4.88 -18.12
C VAL A 238 16.36 -5.18 -16.83
N GLU A 239 17.11 -4.19 -16.35
CA GLU A 239 17.89 -4.32 -15.12
C GLU A 239 17.07 -4.04 -13.86
N GLN A 240 16.07 -3.18 -13.99
CA GLN A 240 15.22 -2.78 -12.87
C GLN A 240 14.13 -3.84 -12.57
N ASP A 241 13.46 -4.32 -13.62
CA ASP A 241 12.41 -5.32 -13.49
C ASP A 241 12.11 -6.00 -14.83
N ILE A 242 12.61 -7.21 -14.99
CA ILE A 242 12.45 -7.99 -16.22
C ILE A 242 10.98 -8.31 -16.55
N GLU A 243 10.09 -8.34 -15.56
CA GLU A 243 8.67 -8.62 -15.79
C GLU A 243 7.95 -7.48 -16.49
N LEU A 244 8.41 -6.24 -16.29
CA LEU A 244 7.84 -5.04 -16.89
C LEU A 244 8.46 -4.66 -18.24
N VAL A 245 9.41 -5.44 -18.76
CA VAL A 245 10.03 -5.20 -20.08
C VAL A 245 8.98 -5.17 -21.20
N THR A 246 7.93 -5.96 -21.08
CA THR A 246 6.80 -5.97 -22.04
C THR A 246 6.23 -4.56 -22.30
N GLU A 247 6.23 -3.69 -21.29
CA GLU A 247 5.69 -2.32 -21.38
C GLU A 247 6.55 -1.40 -22.26
N VAL A 248 7.83 -1.72 -22.41
CA VAL A 248 8.79 -0.88 -23.16
C VAL A 248 9.13 -1.42 -24.56
N ILE A 249 8.81 -2.67 -24.88
CA ILE A 249 9.16 -3.29 -26.17
C ILE A 249 8.66 -2.45 -27.33
N LYS A 250 7.39 -2.07 -27.33
CA LYS A 250 6.77 -1.31 -28.42
C LYS A 250 7.38 0.09 -28.57
N PRO A 251 7.39 0.97 -27.54
CA PRO A 251 8.01 2.30 -27.68
C PRO A 251 9.51 2.22 -27.97
N LEU A 252 10.21 1.22 -27.46
CA LEU A 252 11.63 1.01 -27.76
C LEU A 252 11.85 0.62 -29.22
N SER A 253 11.01 -0.27 -29.77
CA SER A 253 11.05 -0.62 -31.19
C SER A 253 10.85 0.61 -32.08
N GLU A 254 9.90 1.48 -31.75
CA GLU A 254 9.66 2.72 -32.47
C GLU A 254 10.88 3.65 -32.43
N CYS A 255 11.55 3.81 -31.29
CA CYS A 255 12.77 4.61 -31.17
C CYS A 255 13.93 4.05 -32.01
N TYR A 256 14.15 2.74 -32.01
CA TYR A 256 15.20 2.12 -32.83
C TYR A 256 14.92 2.20 -34.32
N GLN A 257 13.66 2.06 -34.75
CA GLN A 257 13.26 2.25 -36.15
C GLN A 257 13.50 3.70 -36.62
N ARG A 258 13.26 4.71 -35.78
CA ARG A 258 13.51 6.11 -36.11
C ARG A 258 15.01 6.43 -36.32
N LEU A 259 15.88 5.63 -35.71
CA LEU A 259 17.35 5.76 -35.81
C LEU A 259 17.97 4.80 -36.82
N ASP A 260 17.19 3.96 -37.51
CA ASP A 260 17.67 2.87 -38.38
C ASP A 260 18.65 1.90 -37.68
N MET A 261 18.37 1.60 -36.41
CA MET A 261 19.25 0.79 -35.54
C MET A 261 18.61 -0.58 -35.19
N GLU A 262 17.96 -1.24 -36.14
CA GLU A 262 17.23 -2.52 -35.92
C GLU A 262 18.14 -3.63 -35.34
N GLY A 263 19.41 -3.68 -35.77
CA GLY A 263 20.37 -4.67 -35.22
C GLY A 263 20.62 -4.51 -33.72
N GLN A 264 20.68 -3.28 -33.21
CA GLN A 264 20.82 -3.04 -31.78
C GLN A 264 19.54 -3.43 -31.00
N PHE A 265 18.37 -3.20 -31.60
CA PHE A 265 17.12 -3.67 -31.02
C PHE A 265 17.06 -5.19 -30.89
N GLN A 266 17.53 -5.91 -31.92
CA GLN A 266 17.64 -7.36 -31.88
C GLN A 266 18.56 -7.83 -30.76
N HIS A 267 19.72 -7.21 -30.56
CA HIS A 267 20.64 -7.51 -29.44
C HIS A 267 19.97 -7.26 -28.08
N PHE A 268 19.25 -6.16 -27.93
CA PHE A 268 18.47 -5.88 -26.73
C PHE A 268 17.44 -6.98 -26.44
N LEU A 269 16.69 -7.42 -27.45
CA LEU A 269 15.68 -8.48 -27.29
C LEU A 269 16.32 -9.82 -26.91
N ILE A 270 17.44 -10.18 -27.51
CA ILE A 270 18.20 -11.39 -27.15
C ILE A 270 18.58 -11.34 -25.68
N HIS A 271 19.19 -10.24 -25.24
CA HIS A 271 19.56 -10.05 -23.85
C HIS A 271 18.36 -10.10 -22.89
N ALA A 272 17.24 -9.47 -23.23
CA ALA A 272 16.02 -9.52 -22.45
C ALA A 272 15.44 -10.95 -22.33
N VAL A 273 15.44 -11.72 -23.42
CA VAL A 273 14.98 -13.11 -23.44
C VAL A 273 15.90 -14.00 -22.60
N GLU A 274 17.22 -13.83 -22.67
CA GLU A 274 18.18 -14.55 -21.83
C GLU A 274 17.97 -14.28 -20.35
N LYS A 275 17.59 -13.04 -19.97
CA LYS A 275 17.23 -12.65 -18.61
C LYS A 275 15.83 -13.12 -18.16
N GLY A 276 15.06 -13.72 -19.05
CA GLY A 276 13.75 -14.28 -18.74
C GLY A 276 12.57 -13.31 -18.97
N ALA A 277 12.70 -12.41 -19.95
CA ALA A 277 11.55 -11.62 -20.41
C ALA A 277 10.39 -12.52 -20.88
N GLY A 278 9.15 -12.01 -20.79
CA GLY A 278 7.93 -12.73 -21.16
C GLY A 278 7.81 -13.04 -22.65
N ALA A 279 6.72 -13.71 -23.02
CA ALA A 279 6.46 -14.14 -24.40
C ALA A 279 6.46 -12.97 -25.40
N SER A 280 6.09 -11.77 -24.99
CA SER A 280 6.12 -10.58 -25.87
C SER A 280 7.49 -10.31 -26.44
N ALA A 281 8.57 -10.44 -25.66
CA ALA A 281 9.94 -10.21 -26.14
C ALA A 281 10.35 -11.27 -27.17
N VAL A 282 9.99 -12.52 -26.90
CA VAL A 282 10.27 -13.67 -27.80
C VAL A 282 9.53 -13.53 -29.12
N ILE A 283 8.25 -13.13 -29.08
CA ILE A 283 7.42 -12.92 -30.27
C ILE A 283 8.05 -11.85 -31.17
N VAL A 284 8.39 -10.70 -30.61
CA VAL A 284 8.99 -9.59 -31.40
C VAL A 284 10.35 -9.98 -31.96
N LEU A 285 11.18 -10.70 -31.19
CA LEU A 285 12.45 -11.22 -31.68
C LEU A 285 12.26 -12.23 -32.82
N ALA A 286 11.30 -13.14 -32.70
CA ALA A 286 10.96 -14.11 -33.73
C ALA A 286 10.45 -13.43 -35.01
N GLU A 287 9.64 -12.37 -34.88
CA GLU A 287 9.18 -11.57 -36.03
C GLU A 287 10.33 -10.87 -36.75
N LEU A 288 11.32 -10.35 -36.03
CA LEU A 288 12.53 -9.78 -36.62
C LEU A 288 13.36 -10.82 -37.36
N LEU A 289 13.58 -12.00 -36.78
CA LEU A 289 14.27 -13.11 -37.44
C LEU A 289 13.54 -13.57 -38.72
N LYS A 290 12.21 -13.66 -38.70
CA LYS A 290 11.39 -13.99 -39.87
C LYS A 290 11.54 -12.95 -40.98
N LYS A 291 11.58 -11.65 -40.68
CA LYS A 291 11.84 -10.57 -41.64
C LYS A 291 13.21 -10.68 -42.29
N GLN A 292 14.21 -11.21 -41.57
CA GLN A 292 15.55 -11.46 -42.06
C GLN A 292 15.70 -12.76 -42.86
N GLY A 293 14.62 -13.55 -43.02
CA GLY A 293 14.64 -14.84 -43.70
C GLY A 293 15.14 -16.01 -42.84
N LEU A 294 15.35 -15.77 -41.52
CA LEU A 294 15.82 -16.77 -40.55
C LEU A 294 14.67 -17.51 -39.86
N GLU A 295 13.79 -18.08 -40.67
CA GLU A 295 12.52 -18.67 -40.19
C GLU A 295 12.73 -19.87 -39.26
N LYS A 296 13.73 -20.73 -39.53
CA LYS A 296 14.06 -21.89 -38.70
C LYS A 296 14.55 -21.49 -37.31
N ASP A 297 15.33 -20.41 -37.24
CA ASP A 297 15.86 -19.90 -35.97
C ASP A 297 14.72 -19.29 -35.15
N ALA A 298 13.81 -18.57 -35.80
CA ALA A 298 12.62 -18.03 -35.16
C ALA A 298 11.72 -19.13 -34.56
N GLU A 299 11.47 -20.20 -35.35
CA GLU A 299 10.67 -21.34 -34.89
C GLU A 299 11.32 -22.07 -33.72
N THR A 300 12.64 -22.27 -33.80
CA THR A 300 13.43 -22.92 -32.74
C THR A 300 13.36 -22.08 -31.43
N LEU A 301 13.46 -20.77 -31.54
CA LEU A 301 13.36 -19.82 -30.42
C LEU A 301 11.96 -19.90 -29.79
N GLU A 302 10.89 -19.78 -30.59
CA GLU A 302 9.50 -19.83 -30.09
C GLU A 302 9.19 -21.16 -29.41
N LEU A 303 9.53 -22.29 -30.03
CA LEU A 303 9.34 -23.63 -29.45
C LEU A 303 10.19 -23.84 -28.18
N GLY A 304 11.43 -23.38 -28.19
CA GLY A 304 12.32 -23.44 -27.03
C GLY A 304 11.73 -22.69 -25.83
N GLN A 305 11.19 -21.51 -26.06
CA GLN A 305 10.51 -20.72 -25.03
C GLN A 305 9.22 -21.40 -24.52
N LEU A 306 8.35 -21.88 -25.43
CA LEU A 306 7.12 -22.55 -25.06
C LEU A 306 7.34 -23.83 -24.26
N ARG A 307 8.46 -24.55 -24.49
CA ARG A 307 8.81 -25.73 -23.69
C ARG A 307 9.31 -25.38 -22.29
N ARG A 308 10.01 -24.27 -22.13
CA ARG A 308 10.55 -23.82 -20.83
C ARG A 308 9.50 -23.05 -20.02
N PHE A 309 8.78 -22.17 -20.67
CA PHE A 309 7.83 -21.24 -20.06
C PHE A 309 6.56 -21.19 -20.93
N PRO A 310 5.69 -22.20 -20.81
CA PRO A 310 4.46 -22.25 -21.60
C PRO A 310 3.56 -21.07 -21.26
N SER A 311 3.13 -20.33 -22.28
CA SER A 311 2.24 -19.17 -22.12
C SER A 311 1.13 -19.17 -23.15
N LEU A 312 -0.05 -18.68 -22.75
CA LEU A 312 -1.22 -18.60 -23.64
C LEU A 312 -0.94 -17.70 -24.83
N LYS A 313 -0.25 -16.59 -24.61
CA LYS A 313 0.14 -15.64 -25.66
C LYS A 313 1.13 -16.24 -26.66
N GLY A 314 2.11 -16.96 -26.15
CA GLY A 314 3.09 -17.66 -26.99
C GLY A 314 2.42 -18.76 -27.82
N PHE A 315 1.52 -19.57 -27.25
CA PHE A 315 0.76 -20.57 -28.00
C PHE A 315 -0.12 -19.96 -29.09
N PHE A 316 -0.79 -18.85 -28.77
CA PHE A 316 -1.63 -18.14 -29.74
C PHE A 316 -0.81 -17.67 -30.94
N HIS A 317 0.33 -17.01 -30.70
CA HIS A 317 1.20 -16.52 -31.77
C HIS A 317 1.84 -17.64 -32.58
N TYR A 318 2.28 -18.72 -31.93
CA TYR A 318 2.82 -19.88 -32.60
C TYR A 318 1.78 -20.55 -33.54
N MET A 319 0.54 -20.73 -33.06
CA MET A 319 -0.56 -21.27 -33.90
C MET A 319 -0.88 -20.34 -35.06
N GLU A 320 -0.93 -19.03 -34.87
CA GLU A 320 -1.21 -18.05 -35.92
C GLU A 320 -0.21 -18.17 -37.06
N TYR A 321 1.06 -18.31 -36.78
CA TYR A 321 2.11 -18.49 -37.76
C TYR A 321 1.93 -19.80 -38.55
N HIS A 322 1.61 -20.88 -37.86
CA HIS A 322 1.45 -22.20 -38.53
C HIS A 322 0.15 -22.35 -39.29
N VAL A 323 -0.96 -21.80 -38.82
CA VAL A 323 -2.26 -21.81 -39.54
C VAL A 323 -2.11 -21.21 -40.95
N ALA A 324 -1.33 -20.16 -41.11
CA ALA A 324 -1.10 -19.51 -42.40
C ALA A 324 -0.33 -20.39 -43.41
N ARG A 325 0.42 -21.42 -42.95
CA ARG A 325 1.33 -22.26 -43.75
C ARG A 325 0.82 -23.66 -44.03
N ILE A 326 -0.23 -24.11 -43.32
CA ILE A 326 -0.83 -25.45 -43.55
C ILE A 326 -1.55 -25.45 -44.87
N VAL A 327 -1.18 -26.40 -45.73
CA VAL A 327 -1.76 -26.59 -47.07
C VAL A 327 -3.05 -27.43 -47.00
N GLU A 328 -3.11 -28.40 -46.09
CA GLU A 328 -4.23 -29.30 -45.93
C GLU A 328 -5.44 -28.60 -45.28
N PRO A 329 -6.62 -28.57 -45.97
CA PRO A 329 -7.75 -27.77 -45.53
C PRO A 329 -8.32 -28.21 -44.17
N GLU A 330 -8.38 -29.51 -43.88
CA GLU A 330 -8.92 -30.02 -42.61
C GLU A 330 -8.02 -29.71 -41.42
N ALA A 331 -6.70 -29.92 -41.57
CA ALA A 331 -5.72 -29.59 -40.55
C ALA A 331 -5.70 -28.09 -40.28
N ARG A 332 -5.77 -27.25 -41.32
CA ARG A 332 -5.84 -25.80 -41.22
C ARG A 332 -7.10 -25.35 -40.47
N SER A 333 -8.26 -25.91 -40.77
CA SER A 333 -9.53 -25.58 -40.12
C SER A 333 -9.49 -25.95 -38.63
N SER A 334 -8.97 -27.13 -38.32
CA SER A 334 -8.83 -27.60 -36.92
C SER A 334 -7.92 -26.71 -36.09
N LEU A 335 -6.73 -26.36 -36.61
CA LEU A 335 -5.78 -25.48 -35.91
C LEU A 335 -6.30 -24.05 -35.80
N ALA A 336 -7.00 -23.54 -36.83
CA ALA A 336 -7.63 -22.21 -36.76
C ALA A 336 -8.75 -22.16 -35.69
N THR A 337 -9.49 -23.25 -35.52
CA THR A 337 -10.47 -23.36 -34.44
C THR A 337 -9.84 -23.33 -33.07
N LEU A 338 -8.75 -24.08 -32.86
CA LEU A 338 -7.98 -24.04 -31.59
C LEU A 338 -7.41 -22.67 -31.34
N GLN A 339 -6.80 -22.03 -32.35
CA GLN A 339 -6.27 -20.65 -32.22
C GLN A 339 -7.38 -19.69 -31.80
N LYS A 340 -8.56 -19.76 -32.43
CA LYS A 340 -9.69 -18.91 -32.04
C LYS A 340 -10.12 -19.11 -30.59
N LEU A 341 -10.19 -20.35 -30.12
CA LEU A 341 -10.53 -20.67 -28.74
C LEU A 341 -9.47 -20.11 -27.74
N VAL A 342 -8.18 -20.28 -28.06
CA VAL A 342 -7.09 -19.72 -27.24
C VAL A 342 -7.14 -18.20 -27.24
N GLY A 343 -7.38 -17.55 -28.38
CA GLY A 343 -7.55 -16.10 -28.50
C GLY A 343 -8.72 -15.57 -27.69
N GLN A 344 -9.85 -16.27 -27.64
CA GLN A 344 -10.98 -15.93 -26.78
C GLN A 344 -10.60 -16.01 -25.32
N GLN A 345 -9.91 -17.06 -24.89
CA GLN A 345 -9.42 -17.16 -23.51
C GLN A 345 -8.46 -16.04 -23.15
N LEU A 346 -7.51 -15.72 -24.04
CA LEU A 346 -6.55 -14.63 -23.83
C LEU A 346 -7.25 -13.26 -23.70
N SER A 347 -8.35 -13.03 -24.42
CA SER A 347 -9.10 -11.76 -24.34
C SER A 347 -9.89 -11.59 -23.05
N ILE A 348 -10.28 -12.68 -22.39
CA ILE A 348 -11.09 -12.68 -21.16
C ILE A 348 -10.17 -12.55 -19.93
N LYS A 349 -8.97 -13.12 -19.99
CA LYS A 349 -8.06 -13.13 -18.86
C LYS A 349 -7.47 -11.73 -18.59
N PRO A 350 -7.29 -11.37 -17.31
CA PRO A 350 -6.67 -10.09 -16.96
C PRO A 350 -5.20 -10.07 -17.36
N LYS A 351 -4.73 -8.92 -17.81
CA LYS A 351 -3.33 -8.74 -18.26
C LYS A 351 -2.35 -8.56 -17.09
N TYR A 352 -2.82 -8.02 -15.97
CA TYR A 352 -1.99 -7.67 -14.82
C TYR A 352 -2.61 -8.20 -13.54
N ARG A 353 -1.75 -8.54 -12.57
CA ARG A 353 -2.14 -8.98 -11.22
C ARG A 353 -1.25 -8.35 -10.17
N CYS A 354 -1.85 -7.89 -9.08
CA CYS A 354 -1.10 -7.41 -7.91
C CYS A 354 -0.50 -8.60 -7.17
N GLN A 355 0.81 -8.60 -6.96
CA GLN A 355 1.53 -9.66 -6.22
C GLN A 355 1.19 -9.68 -4.74
N SER A 356 0.78 -8.53 -4.19
CA SER A 356 0.47 -8.36 -2.76
C SER A 356 -0.91 -8.91 -2.36
N CYS A 357 -1.98 -8.64 -3.16
CA CYS A 357 -3.36 -8.99 -2.80
C CYS A 357 -4.11 -9.81 -3.85
N GLY A 358 -3.51 -10.07 -5.03
CA GLY A 358 -4.15 -10.84 -6.10
C GLY A 358 -5.15 -10.04 -6.95
N PHE A 359 -5.37 -8.73 -6.70
CA PHE A 359 -6.23 -7.90 -7.53
C PHE A 359 -5.79 -7.95 -8.99
N SER A 360 -6.73 -8.18 -9.90
CA SER A 360 -6.45 -8.35 -11.32
C SER A 360 -7.06 -7.22 -12.16
N SER A 361 -6.33 -6.77 -13.21
CA SER A 361 -6.71 -5.64 -14.07
C SER A 361 -6.25 -5.85 -15.51
N ASN A 362 -6.89 -5.14 -16.44
CA ASN A 362 -6.45 -5.08 -17.84
C ASN A 362 -5.52 -3.90 -18.12
N ILE A 363 -5.30 -3.05 -17.14
CA ILE A 363 -4.45 -1.85 -17.21
C ILE A 363 -3.41 -1.94 -16.11
N LEU A 364 -2.15 -1.60 -16.43
CA LEU A 364 -1.09 -1.52 -15.43
C LEU A 364 -1.41 -0.40 -14.41
N GLN A 365 -1.53 -0.79 -13.16
CA GLN A 365 -1.78 0.11 -12.03
C GLN A 365 -0.52 0.22 -11.19
N TRP A 366 0.09 1.40 -11.13
CA TRP A 366 1.28 1.63 -10.31
C TRP A 366 0.97 1.59 -8.82
N GLN A 367 -0.22 2.04 -8.42
CA GLN A 367 -0.80 1.80 -7.12
C GLN A 367 -1.96 0.82 -7.24
N CYS A 368 -1.94 -0.25 -6.49
CA CYS A 368 -3.05 -1.20 -6.47
C CYS A 368 -4.31 -0.55 -5.89
N PRO A 369 -5.46 -0.54 -6.59
CA PRO A 369 -6.68 0.10 -6.09
C PRO A 369 -7.28 -0.63 -4.87
N SER A 370 -6.97 -1.93 -4.69
CA SER A 370 -7.47 -2.73 -3.57
C SER A 370 -6.61 -2.55 -2.31
N CYS A 371 -5.34 -2.94 -2.34
CA CYS A 371 -4.47 -2.93 -1.16
C CYS A 371 -3.59 -1.68 -1.03
N LYS A 372 -3.65 -0.75 -1.99
CA LYS A 372 -2.90 0.51 -2.04
C LYS A 372 -1.37 0.36 -2.11
N SER A 373 -0.84 -0.86 -2.25
CA SER A 373 0.59 -1.09 -2.44
C SER A 373 1.08 -0.51 -3.77
N TRP A 374 2.32 -0.03 -3.79
CA TRP A 374 2.96 0.55 -4.96
C TRP A 374 3.91 -0.43 -5.65
N GLY A 375 3.90 -0.44 -7.00
CA GLY A 375 4.85 -1.22 -7.82
C GLY A 375 4.65 -2.74 -7.79
N GLU A 376 3.60 -3.23 -7.12
CA GLU A 376 3.33 -4.66 -6.95
C GLU A 376 2.45 -5.26 -8.07
N THR A 377 2.01 -4.45 -9.02
CA THR A 377 1.21 -4.94 -10.16
C THR A 377 2.13 -5.36 -11.29
N LYS A 378 2.03 -6.63 -11.70
CA LYS A 378 2.89 -7.24 -12.73
C LYS A 378 2.06 -7.87 -13.84
N PRO A 379 2.61 -8.01 -15.06
CA PRO A 379 1.97 -8.81 -16.11
C PRO A 379 1.72 -10.24 -15.63
N VAL A 380 0.56 -10.78 -15.96
CA VAL A 380 0.23 -12.19 -15.67
C VAL A 380 1.04 -13.08 -16.59
N ARG A 381 1.79 -14.03 -16.06
CA ARG A 381 2.68 -14.94 -16.79
C ARG A 381 2.13 -16.36 -16.84
N GLY A 382 2.68 -17.13 -17.77
CA GLY A 382 2.39 -18.55 -17.91
C GLY A 382 1.08 -18.85 -18.65
N LEU A 383 0.41 -19.94 -18.27
CA LEU A 383 -0.84 -20.37 -18.91
C LEU A 383 -2.01 -19.40 -18.71
N ASP A 384 -1.81 -18.34 -17.93
CA ASP A 384 -2.81 -17.29 -17.72
C ASP A 384 -2.56 -16.01 -18.54
N GLY A 385 -1.40 -15.89 -19.19
CA GLY A 385 -1.07 -14.66 -19.94
C GLY A 385 0.23 -14.71 -20.76
N GLU A 386 1.21 -13.89 -20.38
CA GLU A 386 2.55 -13.71 -20.99
C GLU A 386 3.38 -14.99 -20.96
#